data_8dfe5f67bd2163262ee6154d43620de9
#
_entry.id   8dfe5f67bd2163262ee6154d43620de9
#
_cell.length_a   1.000
_cell.length_b   1.000
_cell.length_c   1.000
_cell.angle_alpha   90.00
_cell.angle_beta   90.00
_cell.angle_gamma   90.00
#
_symmetry.space_group_name_H-M   'P 1'
#
loop_
_entity.id
_entity.type
_entity.pdbx_description
1 polymer ?
#
loop_
_entity_poly.entity_id
_entity_poly.type
_entity_poly.pdbx_seq_one_letter_code
_entity_poly.pdbx_strand_id
1 'polypeptide(L)'
;MKLENYEVHLPNYSIGDAIYDKIGPVCESYGKTVLVIGGKRALDAAFDKIKAAVDQTNLEIIGKELYGKDCTYQTVEKLRRMSVYQKADMVFGVGGGKALDTVKCLCITDDKPVFSFPTIASNCSACTSVSIMYNEDGTFLKPNFFVRPVMHAFIDTEIIAKAPSQYMWAGIGDTYAKYYEATISSRDERLEHFTSLGVAVSLMCRNPLLERLHQRRSRTEPLQVLFRWLSLQNPFKIIKSAHS
;
A
#
# COMPACT_ATOMS: atom_id res chain seq x y z
N MET A 1 16.12 -13.89 -31.76
CA MET A 1 15.77 -13.55 -30.35
C MET A 1 14.59 -12.61 -30.44
N LYS A 2 13.40 -13.02 -29.98
CA LYS A 2 12.23 -12.16 -29.97
C LYS A 2 12.39 -11.21 -28.77
N LEU A 3 12.45 -9.92 -29.01
CA LEU A 3 12.46 -8.92 -27.94
C LEU A 3 11.05 -8.93 -27.31
N GLU A 4 10.96 -9.31 -26.04
CA GLU A 4 9.71 -9.21 -25.29
C GLU A 4 9.53 -7.77 -24.82
N ASN A 5 8.37 -7.20 -25.12
CA ASN A 5 7.99 -5.89 -24.57
C ASN A 5 7.49 -6.10 -23.15
N TYR A 6 8.03 -5.36 -22.19
CA TYR A 6 7.56 -5.35 -20.81
C TYR A 6 7.45 -3.91 -20.29
N GLU A 7 6.57 -3.72 -19.34
CA GLU A 7 6.33 -2.45 -18.69
C GLU A 7 6.49 -2.63 -17.17
N VAL A 8 7.14 -1.69 -16.49
CA VAL A 8 7.38 -1.73 -15.05
C VAL A 8 6.76 -0.50 -14.40
N HIS A 9 5.76 -0.72 -13.55
CA HIS A 9 5.16 0.32 -12.72
C HIS A 9 5.70 0.24 -11.29
N LEU A 10 6.56 1.19 -10.92
CA LEU A 10 7.04 1.33 -9.55
C LEU A 10 6.07 2.18 -8.72
N PRO A 11 5.91 1.90 -7.41
CA PRO A 11 5.06 2.70 -6.56
C PRO A 11 5.67 4.08 -6.33
N ASN A 12 4.83 5.12 -6.43
CA ASN A 12 5.18 6.45 -5.95
C ASN A 12 4.84 6.53 -4.47
N TYR A 13 5.73 7.10 -3.66
CA TYR A 13 5.47 7.29 -2.24
C TYR A 13 6.21 8.49 -1.68
N SER A 14 5.68 9.03 -0.60
CA SER A 14 6.32 10.01 0.25
C SER A 14 6.31 9.52 1.70
N ILE A 15 7.40 9.71 2.43
CA ILE A 15 7.55 9.23 3.80
C ILE A 15 8.16 10.32 4.70
N GLY A 16 7.61 10.51 5.88
CA GLY A 16 8.09 11.47 6.87
C GLY A 16 7.02 11.85 7.88
N ASP A 17 7.33 12.81 8.75
CA ASP A 17 6.45 13.22 9.85
C ASP A 17 5.38 14.24 9.40
N ALA A 18 5.72 15.18 8.50
CA ALA A 18 4.79 16.17 7.93
C ALA A 18 4.39 15.84 6.49
N ILE A 19 4.26 14.56 6.19
CA ILE A 19 4.17 14.11 4.80
C ILE A 19 2.82 14.45 4.15
N TYR A 20 1.78 14.68 4.92
CA TYR A 20 0.47 15.04 4.39
C TYR A 20 0.43 16.45 3.76
N ASP A 21 1.44 17.30 4.00
CA ASP A 21 1.62 18.58 3.29
C ASP A 21 1.85 18.37 1.78
N LYS A 22 2.20 17.14 1.37
CA LYS A 22 2.34 16.76 -0.04
C LYS A 22 1.01 16.38 -0.72
N ILE A 23 -0.11 16.33 0.02
CA ILE A 23 -1.42 15.94 -0.55
C ILE A 23 -1.81 16.87 -1.70
N GLY A 24 -1.79 18.20 -1.51
CA GLY A 24 -2.12 19.16 -2.57
C GLY A 24 -1.28 18.98 -3.83
N PRO A 25 0.05 19.15 -3.73
CA PRO A 25 0.96 19.01 -4.89
C PRO A 25 0.84 17.68 -5.65
N VAL A 26 0.46 16.59 -4.97
CA VAL A 26 0.36 15.26 -5.58
C VAL A 26 -1.04 14.99 -6.12
N CYS A 27 -2.11 15.40 -5.40
CA CYS A 27 -3.45 14.93 -5.68
C CYS A 27 -4.29 15.89 -6.55
N GLU A 28 -4.04 17.21 -6.52
CA GLU A 28 -4.87 18.21 -7.21
C GLU A 28 -4.99 18.01 -8.72
N SER A 29 -4.01 17.38 -9.36
CA SER A 29 -4.06 17.06 -10.79
C SER A 29 -5.07 15.96 -11.16
N TYR A 30 -5.60 15.23 -10.15
CA TYR A 30 -6.52 14.12 -10.36
C TYR A 30 -8.00 14.48 -10.15
N GLY A 31 -8.29 15.70 -9.68
CA GLY A 31 -9.65 16.19 -9.44
C GLY A 31 -9.74 17.05 -8.19
N LYS A 32 -10.96 17.28 -7.72
CA LYS A 32 -11.24 18.15 -6.56
C LYS A 32 -11.90 17.41 -5.40
N THR A 33 -12.72 16.42 -5.69
CA THR A 33 -13.54 15.75 -4.67
C THR A 33 -12.92 14.45 -4.21
N VAL A 34 -12.80 14.29 -2.90
CA VAL A 34 -12.15 13.17 -2.24
C VAL A 34 -13.13 12.40 -1.38
N LEU A 35 -13.18 11.08 -1.56
CA LEU A 35 -13.81 10.17 -0.61
C LEU A 35 -12.73 9.49 0.22
N VAL A 36 -12.84 9.57 1.55
CA VAL A 36 -11.93 8.88 2.47
C VAL A 36 -12.57 7.56 2.90
N ILE A 37 -11.90 6.43 2.63
CA ILE A 37 -12.36 5.10 3.03
C ILE A 37 -11.32 4.45 3.92
N GLY A 38 -11.71 3.94 5.08
CA GLY A 38 -10.76 3.31 5.99
C GLY A 38 -11.37 2.41 7.06
N GLY A 39 -10.52 1.81 7.88
CA GLY A 39 -10.93 1.13 9.09
C GLY A 39 -11.20 2.12 10.23
N LYS A 40 -12.15 1.83 11.14
CA LYS A 40 -12.51 2.74 12.23
C LYS A 40 -11.28 3.28 12.98
N ARG A 41 -10.44 2.39 13.53
CA ARG A 41 -9.23 2.79 14.29
C ARG A 41 -8.22 3.57 13.45
N ALA A 42 -8.12 3.26 12.18
CA ALA A 42 -7.21 3.94 11.26
C ALA A 42 -7.69 5.36 10.97
N LEU A 43 -8.99 5.53 10.75
CA LEU A 43 -9.62 6.84 10.58
C LEU A 43 -9.51 7.67 11.86
N ASP A 44 -9.75 7.07 13.03
CA ASP A 44 -9.57 7.75 14.32
C ASP A 44 -8.11 8.26 14.52
N ALA A 45 -7.13 7.56 13.96
CA ALA A 45 -5.70 7.92 14.08
C ALA A 45 -5.21 8.94 13.04
N ALA A 46 -5.79 8.95 11.83
CA ALA A 46 -5.22 9.69 10.70
C ALA A 46 -6.15 10.76 10.10
N PHE A 47 -7.47 10.63 10.27
CA PHE A 47 -8.43 11.44 9.52
C PHE A 47 -8.30 12.95 9.79
N ASP A 48 -8.15 13.35 11.06
CA ASP A 48 -8.07 14.77 11.41
C ASP A 48 -6.81 15.42 10.79
N LYS A 49 -5.70 14.67 10.78
CA LYS A 49 -4.44 15.11 10.17
C LYS A 49 -4.56 15.20 8.63
N ILE A 50 -5.23 14.22 8.00
CA ILE A 50 -5.53 14.24 6.56
C ILE A 50 -6.45 15.42 6.24
N LYS A 51 -7.51 15.61 7.02
CA LYS A 51 -8.46 16.71 6.82
C LYS A 51 -7.78 18.07 6.94
N ALA A 52 -6.99 18.29 7.98
CA ALA A 52 -6.25 19.52 8.18
C ALA A 52 -5.31 19.84 6.99
N ALA A 53 -4.67 18.83 6.42
CA ALA A 53 -3.83 18.99 5.24
C ALA A 53 -4.66 19.29 3.98
N VAL A 54 -5.79 18.60 3.78
CA VAL A 54 -6.71 18.85 2.65
C VAL A 54 -7.31 20.25 2.72
N ASP A 55 -7.67 20.75 3.91
CA ASP A 55 -8.22 22.09 4.12
C ASP A 55 -7.25 23.23 3.70
N GLN A 56 -5.96 22.92 3.48
CA GLN A 56 -4.95 23.85 2.94
C GLN A 56 -4.78 23.76 1.42
N THR A 57 -5.61 22.99 0.73
CA THR A 57 -5.54 22.71 -0.70
C THR A 57 -6.83 23.10 -1.41
N ASN A 58 -6.90 22.89 -2.74
CA ASN A 58 -8.13 23.05 -3.51
C ASN A 58 -9.01 21.79 -3.51
N LEU A 59 -8.67 20.78 -2.70
CA LEU A 59 -9.44 19.54 -2.57
C LEU A 59 -10.55 19.67 -1.53
N GLU A 60 -11.61 18.89 -1.71
CA GLU A 60 -12.76 18.82 -0.81
C GLU A 60 -13.04 17.36 -0.42
N ILE A 61 -13.06 17.06 0.87
CA ILE A 61 -13.51 15.75 1.37
C ILE A 61 -15.04 15.73 1.38
N ILE A 62 -15.63 14.99 0.44
CA ILE A 62 -17.10 14.87 0.29
C ILE A 62 -17.71 13.71 1.09
N GLY A 63 -16.88 12.86 1.69
CA GLY A 63 -17.36 11.75 2.51
C GLY A 63 -16.26 11.02 3.26
N LYS A 64 -16.66 10.31 4.32
CA LYS A 64 -15.81 9.44 5.12
C LYS A 64 -16.57 8.15 5.40
N GLU A 65 -16.06 7.01 4.89
CA GLU A 65 -16.74 5.72 4.91
C GLU A 65 -15.88 4.62 5.54
N LEU A 66 -16.55 3.64 6.14
CA LEU A 66 -15.88 2.43 6.63
C LEU A 66 -15.80 1.39 5.51
N TYR A 67 -14.59 0.80 5.33
CA TYR A 67 -14.40 -0.24 4.31
C TYR A 67 -15.12 -1.57 4.64
N GLY A 68 -15.53 -1.76 5.89
CA GLY A 68 -16.11 -3.02 6.37
C GLY A 68 -15.13 -3.80 7.25
N LYS A 69 -15.12 -5.12 7.12
CA LYS A 69 -14.31 -6.02 7.93
C LYS A 69 -13.17 -6.67 7.15
N ASP A 70 -13.48 -7.20 5.99
CA ASP A 70 -12.56 -7.94 5.13
C ASP A 70 -12.64 -7.46 3.68
N CYS A 71 -11.57 -7.69 2.91
CA CYS A 71 -11.55 -7.38 1.49
C CYS A 71 -12.28 -8.48 0.71
N THR A 72 -13.60 -8.36 0.62
CA THR A 72 -14.48 -9.27 -0.12
C THR A 72 -15.07 -8.59 -1.34
N TYR A 73 -15.48 -9.34 -2.37
CA TYR A 73 -16.16 -8.77 -3.52
C TYR A 73 -17.50 -8.12 -3.15
N GLN A 74 -18.20 -8.63 -2.14
CA GLN A 74 -19.44 -8.02 -1.64
C GLN A 74 -19.17 -6.65 -1.01
N THR A 75 -18.10 -6.54 -0.20
CA THR A 75 -17.68 -5.26 0.40
C THR A 75 -17.33 -4.23 -0.69
N VAL A 76 -16.56 -4.64 -1.69
CA VAL A 76 -16.19 -3.79 -2.83
C VAL A 76 -17.43 -3.30 -3.58
N GLU A 77 -18.36 -4.22 -3.89
CA GLU A 77 -19.56 -3.88 -4.61
C GLU A 77 -20.53 -2.98 -3.79
N LYS A 78 -20.61 -3.18 -2.48
CA LYS A 78 -21.35 -2.29 -1.59
C LYS A 78 -20.82 -0.85 -1.63
N LEU A 79 -19.49 -0.69 -1.54
CA LEU A 79 -18.86 0.63 -1.62
C LEU A 79 -19.05 1.27 -3.00
N ARG A 80 -18.95 0.47 -4.07
CA ARG A 80 -19.16 0.92 -5.46
C ARG A 80 -20.53 1.54 -5.68
N ARG A 81 -21.58 1.01 -5.06
CA ARG A 81 -22.96 1.51 -5.19
C ARG A 81 -23.25 2.78 -4.39
N MET A 82 -22.34 3.23 -3.54
CA MET A 82 -22.55 4.44 -2.76
C MET A 82 -22.50 5.68 -3.66
N SER A 83 -23.49 6.55 -3.53
CA SER A 83 -23.58 7.78 -4.34
C SER A 83 -22.37 8.69 -4.12
N VAL A 84 -21.81 8.71 -2.91
CA VAL A 84 -20.61 9.49 -2.58
C VAL A 84 -19.38 8.95 -3.32
N TYR A 85 -19.24 7.62 -3.47
CA TYR A 85 -18.15 7.03 -4.26
C TYR A 85 -18.28 7.41 -5.75
N GLN A 86 -19.50 7.38 -6.29
CA GLN A 86 -19.74 7.75 -7.69
C GLN A 86 -19.38 9.21 -7.99
N LYS A 87 -19.64 10.11 -7.03
CA LYS A 87 -19.36 11.55 -7.15
C LYS A 87 -17.90 11.94 -6.89
N ALA A 88 -17.14 11.12 -6.17
CA ALA A 88 -15.75 11.40 -5.85
C ALA A 88 -14.86 11.29 -7.08
N ASP A 89 -13.97 12.26 -7.30
CA ASP A 89 -12.94 12.20 -8.33
C ASP A 89 -11.86 11.19 -7.96
N MET A 90 -11.55 11.09 -6.67
CA MET A 90 -10.50 10.20 -6.16
C MET A 90 -10.86 9.64 -4.78
N VAL A 91 -10.12 8.60 -4.37
CA VAL A 91 -10.30 7.94 -3.08
C VAL A 91 -8.99 7.93 -2.28
N PHE A 92 -9.08 8.30 -1.00
CA PHE A 92 -8.02 8.14 -0.01
C PHE A 92 -8.31 6.89 0.82
N GLY A 93 -7.51 5.84 0.63
CA GLY A 93 -7.57 4.60 1.41
C GLY A 93 -6.74 4.71 2.68
N VAL A 94 -7.37 4.58 3.86
CA VAL A 94 -6.73 4.79 5.16
C VAL A 94 -6.74 3.51 5.98
N GLY A 95 -5.56 2.97 6.32
CA GLY A 95 -5.53 1.80 7.18
C GLY A 95 -4.37 0.83 7.01
N GLY A 96 -4.61 -0.39 7.43
CA GLY A 96 -3.73 -1.54 7.20
C GLY A 96 -4.14 -2.33 5.95
N GLY A 97 -3.52 -3.50 5.75
CA GLY A 97 -3.63 -4.31 4.54
C GLY A 97 -5.05 -4.52 4.03
N LYS A 98 -5.98 -5.02 4.87
CA LYS A 98 -7.36 -5.32 4.45
C LYS A 98 -8.12 -4.08 3.96
N ALA A 99 -7.97 -2.94 4.63
CA ALA A 99 -8.60 -1.68 4.21
C ALA A 99 -8.01 -1.19 2.89
N LEU A 100 -6.69 -1.17 2.77
CA LEU A 100 -6.00 -0.72 1.55
C LEU A 100 -6.28 -1.65 0.37
N ASP A 101 -6.32 -2.97 0.59
CA ASP A 101 -6.65 -3.96 -0.44
C ASP A 101 -8.08 -3.78 -0.94
N THR A 102 -9.05 -3.51 -0.04
CA THR A 102 -10.44 -3.23 -0.42
C THR A 102 -10.53 -1.98 -1.32
N VAL A 103 -9.86 -0.89 -0.91
CA VAL A 103 -9.89 0.37 -1.67
C VAL A 103 -9.16 0.24 -3.01
N LYS A 104 -8.04 -0.48 -3.06
CA LYS A 104 -7.34 -0.78 -4.33
C LYS A 104 -8.23 -1.58 -5.28
N CYS A 105 -8.84 -2.66 -4.78
CA CYS A 105 -9.73 -3.49 -5.59
C CYS A 105 -10.91 -2.68 -6.14
N LEU A 106 -11.50 -1.81 -5.33
CA LEU A 106 -12.58 -0.93 -5.74
C LEU A 106 -12.12 0.05 -6.83
N CYS A 107 -11.08 0.82 -6.56
CA CYS A 107 -10.72 1.98 -7.38
C CYS A 107 -9.96 1.61 -8.65
N ILE A 108 -8.99 0.68 -8.56
CA ILE A 108 -8.18 0.32 -9.73
C ILE A 108 -9.04 -0.42 -10.77
N THR A 109 -10.02 -1.23 -10.32
CA THR A 109 -10.98 -1.89 -11.23
C THR A 109 -11.84 -0.88 -11.97
N ASP A 110 -12.18 0.24 -11.31
CA ASP A 110 -13.03 1.30 -11.89
C ASP A 110 -12.22 2.41 -12.56
N ASP A 111 -10.90 2.23 -12.69
CA ASP A 111 -9.94 3.24 -13.18
C ASP A 111 -10.02 4.60 -12.44
N LYS A 112 -10.42 4.58 -11.18
CA LYS A 112 -10.53 5.74 -10.31
C LYS A 112 -9.20 5.99 -9.58
N PRO A 113 -8.67 7.23 -9.56
CA PRO A 113 -7.46 7.57 -8.83
C PRO A 113 -7.56 7.18 -7.35
N VAL A 114 -6.54 6.47 -6.85
CA VAL A 114 -6.48 5.99 -5.47
C VAL A 114 -5.14 6.29 -4.84
N PHE A 115 -5.19 6.79 -3.60
CA PHE A 115 -4.03 7.13 -2.78
C PHE A 115 -4.10 6.35 -1.47
N SER A 116 -2.97 5.84 -1.00
CA SER A 116 -2.92 5.05 0.23
C SER A 116 -2.29 5.83 1.38
N PHE A 117 -2.92 5.71 2.54
CA PHE A 117 -2.52 6.31 3.82
C PHE A 117 -2.37 5.19 4.86
N PRO A 118 -1.25 4.47 4.85
CA PRO A 118 -1.03 3.39 5.80
C PRO A 118 -0.91 3.92 7.23
N THR A 119 -1.61 3.27 8.18
CA THR A 119 -1.57 3.62 9.59
C THR A 119 -0.83 2.58 10.44
N ILE A 120 -0.42 1.49 9.85
CA ILE A 120 0.37 0.41 10.45
C ILE A 120 1.40 -0.11 9.45
N ALA A 121 2.51 -0.63 9.97
CA ALA A 121 3.62 -1.18 9.17
C ALA A 121 3.63 -2.71 9.18
N SER A 122 2.49 -3.37 8.92
CA SER A 122 2.40 -4.83 9.04
C SER A 122 2.71 -5.60 7.76
N ASN A 123 2.63 -4.95 6.60
CA ASN A 123 2.88 -5.55 5.27
C ASN A 123 3.03 -4.49 4.19
N CYS A 124 3.25 -4.92 2.95
CA CYS A 124 3.51 -4.06 1.79
C CYS A 124 2.25 -3.57 1.03
N SER A 125 1.04 -3.81 1.53
CA SER A 125 -0.22 -3.53 0.80
C SER A 125 -0.37 -2.08 0.34
N ALA A 126 0.19 -1.11 1.08
CA ALA A 126 0.13 0.31 0.73
C ALA A 126 0.72 0.64 -0.64
N CYS A 127 1.69 -0.14 -1.11
CA CYS A 127 2.48 0.14 -2.30
C CYS A 127 2.41 -0.96 -3.38
N THR A 128 1.67 -2.06 -3.13
CA THR A 128 1.63 -3.19 -4.06
C THR A 128 0.49 -3.10 -5.07
N SER A 129 0.72 -3.68 -6.27
CA SER A 129 -0.30 -3.85 -7.32
C SER A 129 -1.13 -5.13 -7.11
N VAL A 130 -1.41 -5.48 -5.86
CA VAL A 130 -2.19 -6.68 -5.53
C VAL A 130 -3.10 -6.42 -4.35
N SER A 131 -4.30 -7.00 -4.38
CA SER A 131 -5.21 -7.07 -3.25
C SER A 131 -5.44 -8.53 -2.88
N ILE A 132 -5.39 -8.84 -1.60
CA ILE A 132 -5.74 -10.18 -1.12
C ILE A 132 -7.24 -10.22 -0.85
N MET A 133 -7.92 -11.06 -1.62
CA MET A 133 -9.36 -11.25 -1.51
C MET A 133 -9.69 -12.37 -0.52
N TYR A 134 -10.78 -12.18 0.18
CA TYR A 134 -11.30 -13.12 1.18
C TYR A 134 -12.74 -13.49 0.85
N ASN A 135 -13.16 -14.66 1.33
CA ASN A 135 -14.55 -15.06 1.41
C ASN A 135 -15.27 -14.32 2.55
N GLU A 136 -16.60 -14.37 2.56
CA GLU A 136 -17.42 -13.70 3.60
C GLU A 136 -17.20 -14.30 4.99
N ASP A 137 -16.77 -15.55 5.07
CA ASP A 137 -16.36 -16.21 6.33
C ASP A 137 -14.97 -15.80 6.83
N GLY A 138 -14.24 -14.97 6.06
CA GLY A 138 -12.91 -14.50 6.38
C GLY A 138 -11.77 -15.44 5.94
N THR A 139 -12.06 -16.54 5.26
CA THR A 139 -11.04 -17.42 4.69
C THR A 139 -10.40 -16.79 3.45
N PHE A 140 -9.13 -17.12 3.19
CA PHE A 140 -8.42 -16.65 2.00
C PHE A 140 -9.10 -17.18 0.73
N LEU A 141 -9.34 -16.30 -0.24
CA LEU A 141 -9.90 -16.66 -1.53
C LEU A 141 -8.81 -16.71 -2.61
N LYS A 142 -8.24 -15.57 -2.95
CA LYS A 142 -7.18 -15.47 -3.97
C LYS A 142 -6.52 -14.07 -3.95
N PRO A 143 -5.31 -13.93 -4.52
CA PRO A 143 -4.79 -12.61 -4.88
C PRO A 143 -5.53 -12.07 -6.11
N ASN A 144 -5.76 -10.76 -6.13
CA ASN A 144 -6.23 -10.01 -7.28
C ASN A 144 -5.13 -9.05 -7.71
N PHE A 145 -4.55 -9.29 -8.90
CA PHE A 145 -3.41 -8.53 -9.41
C PHE A 145 -3.88 -7.37 -10.30
N PHE A 146 -3.17 -6.26 -10.24
CA PHE A 146 -3.40 -5.07 -11.05
C PHE A 146 -2.15 -4.75 -11.88
N VAL A 147 -2.33 -4.06 -12.99
CA VAL A 147 -1.23 -3.61 -13.84
C VAL A 147 -0.36 -2.58 -13.13
N ARG A 148 -0.97 -1.70 -12.35
CA ARG A 148 -0.28 -0.60 -11.65
C ARG A 148 -0.66 -0.55 -10.17
N PRO A 149 0.23 -0.02 -9.30
CA PRO A 149 -0.08 0.24 -7.90
C PRO A 149 -1.03 1.47 -7.76
N VAL A 150 -1.26 1.88 -6.51
CA VAL A 150 -1.90 3.17 -6.20
C VAL A 150 -1.11 4.33 -6.82
N MET A 151 -1.77 5.46 -7.06
CA MET A 151 -1.12 6.65 -7.63
C MET A 151 0.01 7.16 -6.74
N HIS A 152 -0.22 7.17 -5.41
CA HIS A 152 0.80 7.55 -4.43
C HIS A 152 0.47 6.99 -3.05
N ALA A 153 1.50 6.68 -2.26
CA ALA A 153 1.37 6.30 -0.86
C ALA A 153 1.96 7.40 0.04
N PHE A 154 1.15 7.93 0.95
CA PHE A 154 1.55 8.91 1.96
C PHE A 154 1.81 8.21 3.29
N ILE A 155 3.07 8.09 3.68
CA ILE A 155 3.51 7.28 4.81
C ILE A 155 3.92 8.21 5.96
N ASP A 156 2.97 8.49 6.86
CA ASP A 156 3.23 9.28 8.07
C ASP A 156 3.89 8.41 9.15
N THR A 157 5.15 8.69 9.43
CA THR A 157 5.96 7.90 10.36
C THR A 157 5.50 8.08 11.81
N GLU A 158 4.92 9.22 12.17
CA GLU A 158 4.40 9.47 13.52
C GLU A 158 3.15 8.62 13.82
N ILE A 159 2.20 8.55 12.86
CA ILE A 159 1.00 7.72 12.98
C ILE A 159 1.39 6.26 13.17
N ILE A 160 2.32 5.77 12.36
CA ILE A 160 2.77 4.39 12.41
C ILE A 160 3.54 4.09 13.70
N ALA A 161 4.36 5.03 14.18
CA ALA A 161 5.09 4.86 15.43
C ALA A 161 4.17 4.75 16.66
N LYS A 162 2.97 5.37 16.60
CA LYS A 162 1.94 5.28 17.64
C LYS A 162 1.09 4.01 17.56
N ALA A 163 1.16 3.27 16.44
CA ALA A 163 0.42 2.03 16.27
C ALA A 163 0.92 0.91 17.21
N PRO A 164 0.09 -0.09 17.52
CA PRO A 164 0.53 -1.22 18.34
C PRO A 164 1.77 -1.90 17.75
N SER A 165 2.79 -2.12 18.59
CA SER A 165 4.12 -2.61 18.18
C SER A 165 4.09 -3.96 17.47
N GLN A 166 3.08 -4.79 17.73
CA GLN A 166 2.91 -6.08 17.06
C GLN A 166 2.81 -5.95 15.53
N TYR A 167 2.24 -4.85 15.01
CA TYR A 167 2.17 -4.63 13.58
C TYR A 167 3.54 -4.31 12.96
N MET A 168 4.39 -3.61 13.71
CA MET A 168 5.77 -3.39 13.29
C MET A 168 6.55 -4.70 13.25
N TRP A 169 6.44 -5.55 14.28
CA TRP A 169 7.10 -6.85 14.29
C TRP A 169 6.63 -7.74 13.15
N ALA A 170 5.33 -7.74 12.86
CA ALA A 170 4.78 -8.47 11.71
C ALA A 170 5.38 -7.96 10.38
N GLY A 171 5.50 -6.64 10.21
CA GLY A 171 6.10 -6.05 9.00
C GLY A 171 7.59 -6.32 8.87
N ILE A 172 8.34 -6.30 9.96
CA ILE A 172 9.76 -6.69 9.96
C ILE A 172 9.91 -8.16 9.53
N GLY A 173 9.09 -9.05 10.08
CA GLY A 173 9.07 -10.47 9.71
C GLY A 173 8.68 -10.68 8.24
N ASP A 174 7.61 -10.05 7.76
CA ASP A 174 7.17 -10.10 6.36
C ASP A 174 8.27 -9.59 5.41
N THR A 175 8.91 -8.50 5.79
CA THR A 175 10.00 -7.90 5.03
C THR A 175 11.21 -8.83 4.97
N TYR A 176 11.63 -9.38 6.10
CA TYR A 176 12.79 -10.27 6.16
C TYR A 176 12.56 -11.57 5.38
N ALA A 177 11.34 -12.12 5.44
CA ALA A 177 10.95 -13.30 4.69
C ALA A 177 11.05 -13.10 3.17
N LYS A 178 10.76 -11.89 2.65
CA LYS A 178 10.82 -11.59 1.21
C LYS A 178 12.20 -11.81 0.60
N TYR A 179 13.27 -11.54 1.34
CA TYR A 179 14.62 -11.83 0.87
C TYR A 179 14.80 -13.31 0.57
N TYR A 180 14.39 -14.18 1.49
CA TYR A 180 14.52 -15.63 1.33
C TYR A 180 13.54 -16.15 0.27
N GLU A 181 12.30 -15.67 0.25
CA GLU A 181 11.32 -16.01 -0.76
C GLU A 181 11.83 -15.71 -2.17
N ALA A 182 12.36 -14.49 -2.39
CA ALA A 182 12.91 -14.10 -3.68
C ALA A 182 14.15 -14.93 -4.05
N THR A 183 15.08 -15.13 -3.13
CA THR A 183 16.32 -15.85 -3.39
C THR A 183 16.09 -17.35 -3.63
N ILE A 184 15.20 -17.98 -2.85
CA ILE A 184 14.93 -19.41 -2.97
C ILE A 184 14.10 -19.70 -4.22
N SER A 185 13.10 -18.86 -4.52
CA SER A 185 12.25 -19.05 -5.68
C SER A 185 12.93 -18.78 -7.02
N SER A 186 14.01 -18.02 -7.01
CA SER A 186 14.80 -17.69 -8.22
C SER A 186 16.10 -18.49 -8.38
N ARG A 187 16.38 -19.39 -7.43
CA ARG A 187 17.55 -20.28 -7.55
C ARG A 187 17.35 -21.19 -8.76
N ASP A 188 18.43 -21.52 -9.41
CA ASP A 188 18.48 -22.43 -10.58
C ASP A 188 17.76 -21.92 -11.83
N GLU A 189 17.26 -20.66 -11.82
CA GLU A 189 16.65 -20.02 -12.99
C GLU A 189 17.60 -18.99 -13.61
N ARG A 190 17.58 -18.88 -14.95
CA ARG A 190 18.18 -17.71 -15.62
C ARG A 190 17.28 -16.50 -15.34
N LEU A 191 17.76 -15.59 -14.51
CA LEU A 191 16.99 -14.41 -14.15
C LEU A 191 16.81 -13.49 -15.36
N GLU A 192 15.58 -13.29 -15.75
CA GLU A 192 15.19 -12.23 -16.67
C GLU A 192 15.25 -10.86 -16.00
N HIS A 193 15.17 -9.79 -16.79
CA HIS A 193 15.33 -8.42 -16.29
C HIS A 193 14.44 -8.12 -15.07
N PHE A 194 13.18 -8.49 -15.16
CA PHE A 194 12.18 -8.19 -14.11
C PHE A 194 12.45 -8.98 -12.82
N THR A 195 12.75 -10.26 -12.93
CA THR A 195 13.10 -11.13 -11.80
C THR A 195 14.41 -10.67 -11.15
N SER A 196 15.41 -10.25 -11.98
CA SER A 196 16.68 -9.72 -11.48
C SER A 196 16.48 -8.44 -10.67
N LEU A 197 15.65 -7.50 -11.17
CA LEU A 197 15.31 -6.28 -10.45
C LEU A 197 14.72 -6.62 -9.09
N GLY A 198 13.92 -7.64 -9.06
CA GLY A 198 13.29 -8.19 -7.92
C GLY A 198 14.19 -8.70 -6.84
N VAL A 199 15.04 -9.56 -7.19
CA VAL A 199 16.04 -10.12 -6.28
C VAL A 199 16.95 -8.99 -5.76
N ALA A 200 17.39 -8.07 -6.63
CA ALA A 200 18.23 -6.94 -6.24
C ALA A 200 17.57 -6.05 -5.20
N VAL A 201 16.30 -5.71 -5.41
CA VAL A 201 15.54 -4.89 -4.43
C VAL A 201 15.35 -5.65 -3.11
N SER A 202 15.08 -6.95 -3.12
CA SER A 202 14.92 -7.74 -1.89
C SER A 202 16.21 -7.82 -1.07
N LEU A 203 17.38 -7.80 -1.71
CA LEU A 203 18.68 -7.73 -1.05
C LEU A 203 18.90 -6.43 -0.24
N MET A 204 18.33 -5.32 -0.70
CA MET A 204 18.51 -4.01 -0.04
C MET A 204 17.92 -3.92 1.36
N CYS A 205 17.07 -4.87 1.77
CA CYS A 205 16.43 -4.87 3.09
C CYS A 205 17.17 -5.58 4.16
N ARG A 206 17.82 -6.65 3.80
CA ARG A 206 18.39 -7.59 4.77
C ARG A 206 19.32 -6.88 5.77
N ASN A 207 20.32 -6.17 5.27
CA ASN A 207 21.34 -5.57 6.12
C ASN A 207 20.82 -4.39 6.94
N PRO A 208 20.10 -3.40 6.36
CA PRO A 208 19.58 -2.28 7.14
C PRO A 208 18.63 -2.70 8.26
N LEU A 209 17.78 -3.72 8.01
CA LEU A 209 16.88 -4.23 9.06
C LEU A 209 17.66 -4.87 10.21
N LEU A 210 18.64 -5.70 9.92
CA LEU A 210 19.46 -6.36 10.95
C LEU A 210 20.27 -5.35 11.75
N GLU A 211 20.92 -4.39 11.09
CA GLU A 211 21.72 -3.34 11.74
C GLU A 211 20.86 -2.47 12.67
N ARG A 212 19.67 -2.06 12.24
CA ARG A 212 18.78 -1.20 13.02
C ARG A 212 18.09 -1.92 14.18
N LEU A 213 17.77 -3.21 14.03
CA LEU A 213 17.27 -4.02 15.12
C LEU A 213 18.26 -4.10 16.30
N HIS A 214 19.58 -4.10 16.02
CA HIS A 214 20.62 -4.11 17.05
C HIS A 214 20.83 -2.74 17.72
N GLN A 215 20.59 -1.63 17.04
CA GLN A 215 20.92 -0.29 17.54
C GLN A 215 19.92 0.31 18.53
N ARG A 216 18.74 -0.28 18.79
CA ARG A 216 17.70 0.16 19.76
C ARG A 216 17.45 1.69 19.80
N ARG A 217 17.77 2.43 18.76
CA ARG A 217 17.55 3.88 18.68
C ARG A 217 16.15 4.14 18.17
N SER A 218 15.56 5.24 18.53
CA SER A 218 14.23 5.79 18.27
C SER A 218 13.22 4.90 17.48
N ARG A 219 11.97 4.83 17.89
CA ARG A 219 10.90 4.04 17.25
C ARG A 219 10.63 4.43 15.78
N THR A 220 11.03 5.62 15.35
CA THR A 220 10.76 6.16 14.00
C THR A 220 11.81 5.76 12.96
N GLU A 221 13.09 5.63 13.33
CA GLU A 221 14.15 5.26 12.38
C GLU A 221 13.99 3.88 11.73
N PRO A 222 13.63 2.81 12.47
CA PRO A 222 13.32 1.51 11.86
C PRO A 222 12.16 1.56 10.89
N LEU A 223 11.18 2.44 11.14
CA LEU A 223 10.01 2.62 10.29
C LEU A 223 10.36 3.20 8.92
N GLN A 224 11.21 4.21 8.86
CA GLN A 224 11.63 4.81 7.60
C GLN A 224 12.34 3.78 6.70
N VAL A 225 13.19 2.94 7.27
CA VAL A 225 13.86 1.86 6.54
C VAL A 225 12.86 0.81 6.08
N LEU A 226 11.96 0.37 6.97
CA LEU A 226 10.94 -0.63 6.66
C LEU A 226 10.02 -0.16 5.53
N PHE A 227 9.54 1.10 5.58
CA PHE A 227 8.63 1.62 4.57
C PHE A 227 9.31 1.94 3.25
N ARG A 228 10.48 2.52 3.26
CA ARG A 228 11.28 2.71 2.05
C ARG A 228 11.45 1.38 1.31
N TRP A 229 11.45 0.31 2.05
CA TRP A 229 11.61 -1.02 1.50
C TRP A 229 10.29 -1.70 1.13
N LEU A 230 9.25 -1.61 1.95
CA LEU A 230 7.91 -2.09 1.60
C LEU A 230 7.38 -1.45 0.30
N SER A 231 7.73 -0.20 0.05
CA SER A 231 7.36 0.50 -1.19
C SER A 231 8.11 -0.02 -2.42
N LEU A 232 9.32 -0.55 -2.27
CA LEU A 232 10.11 -1.10 -3.37
C LEU A 232 9.75 -2.55 -3.73
N GLN A 233 8.98 -3.28 -2.91
CA GLN A 233 8.63 -4.69 -3.14
C GLN A 233 7.57 -4.96 -4.21
N ASN A 234 6.99 -3.93 -4.79
CA ASN A 234 5.84 -4.05 -5.67
C ASN A 234 6.04 -4.92 -6.93
N PRO A 235 7.23 -5.01 -7.54
CA PRO A 235 7.42 -5.80 -8.75
C PRO A 235 7.24 -7.33 -8.56
N PHE A 236 7.31 -7.85 -7.33
CA PHE A 236 7.56 -9.27 -7.08
C PHE A 236 6.38 -10.21 -7.02
N LYS A 237 5.22 -9.73 -6.59
CA LYS A 237 4.03 -10.58 -6.56
C LYS A 237 3.44 -10.88 -7.94
N ILE A 238 3.85 -10.14 -8.96
CA ILE A 238 3.31 -10.25 -10.32
C ILE A 238 3.89 -11.45 -11.09
N ILE A 239 5.08 -11.91 -10.76
CA ILE A 239 5.85 -12.86 -11.60
C ILE A 239 5.25 -14.26 -11.64
N LYS A 240 4.56 -14.74 -10.62
CA LYS A 240 4.07 -16.13 -10.58
C LYS A 240 2.73 -16.41 -11.27
N SER A 241 1.97 -15.41 -11.68
CA SER A 241 0.65 -15.64 -12.30
C SER A 241 0.62 -15.61 -13.83
N ALA A 242 1.73 -15.31 -14.49
CA ALA A 242 1.81 -15.28 -15.95
C ALA A 242 2.13 -16.65 -16.59
N HIS A 243 2.33 -17.71 -15.79
CA HIS A 243 2.75 -19.04 -16.26
C HIS A 243 1.91 -20.20 -15.70
N SER A 244 0.62 -19.98 -15.39
CA SER A 244 -0.34 -21.08 -15.15
C SER A 244 -1.57 -20.93 -16.02
#